data_f5e9867bb6d8f1c22791aaf7471d3d8a
#
_entry.id   f5e9867bb6d8f1c22791aaf7471d3d8a
#
_cell.length_a   1.000
_cell.length_b   1.000
_cell.length_c   1.000
_cell.angle_alpha   90.00
_cell.angle_beta   90.00
_cell.angle_gamma   90.00
#
_symmetry.space_group_name_H-M   'P 1'
#
loop_
_entity.id
_entity.type
_entity.pdbx_description
1 polymer ?
#
loop_
_entity_poly.entity_id
_entity_poly.type
_entity_poly.pdbx_seq_one_letter_code
_entity_poly.pdbx_strand_id
1 'polypeptide(L)'
;MAGKPKKPAAPVAEKFPRKTIPCVSGPSDDEKGRAYASLINSPELAAHRIVGMMQPKVLADEIDTPTMLATLRDQAAAVQGGDLAHAEAMLINQASALQAVFVRLSERAMEQTHMPNLEGFMRMALRAQSQCRATLETLATIKNPPIVYARQANVTTGPQQINNGTADL
;
A
#
# COMPACT_ATOMS: atom_id res chain seq x y z
N MET A 1 21.07 -13.66 57.40
CA MET A 1 20.28 -12.46 57.10
C MET A 1 19.72 -12.63 55.65
N ALA A 2 18.44 -12.93 55.52
CA ALA A 2 17.81 -13.12 54.23
C ALA A 2 17.43 -11.75 53.67
N GLY A 3 17.95 -11.45 52.46
CA GLY A 3 17.64 -10.20 51.74
C GLY A 3 16.17 -10.17 51.30
N LYS A 4 15.47 -9.06 51.56
CA LYS A 4 14.10 -8.80 51.14
C LYS A 4 14.03 -8.86 49.60
N PRO A 5 13.01 -9.53 49.00
CA PRO A 5 12.83 -9.55 47.55
C PRO A 5 12.55 -8.11 47.08
N LYS A 6 13.30 -7.69 46.05
CA LYS A 6 13.13 -6.40 45.38
C LYS A 6 11.76 -6.37 44.70
N LYS A 7 10.87 -5.46 45.10
CA LYS A 7 9.56 -5.24 44.49
C LYS A 7 9.75 -4.96 43.01
N PRO A 8 9.01 -5.59 42.10
CA PRO A 8 9.12 -5.27 40.67
C PRO A 8 8.80 -3.80 40.44
N ALA A 9 9.63 -3.13 39.65
CA ALA A 9 9.42 -1.75 39.28
C ALA A 9 8.09 -1.59 38.57
N ALA A 10 7.31 -0.56 38.94
CA ALA A 10 6.07 -0.26 38.23
C ALA A 10 6.36 -0.02 36.72
N PRO A 11 5.49 -0.44 35.80
CA PRO A 11 5.71 -0.18 34.39
C PRO A 11 5.82 1.33 34.16
N VAL A 12 6.92 1.76 33.55
CA VAL A 12 7.13 3.15 33.15
C VAL A 12 6.04 3.47 32.11
N ALA A 13 5.22 4.49 32.40
CA ALA A 13 4.19 4.94 31.44
C ALA A 13 4.86 5.29 30.11
N GLU A 14 4.47 4.61 29.05
CA GLU A 14 4.99 4.87 27.70
C GLU A 14 4.61 6.30 27.28
N LYS A 15 5.62 7.08 26.88
CA LYS A 15 5.39 8.44 26.37
C LYS A 15 4.99 8.38 24.91
N PHE A 16 3.84 8.92 24.57
CA PHE A 16 3.38 9.04 23.17
C PHE A 16 3.72 10.43 22.59
N PRO A 17 3.95 10.51 21.26
CA PRO A 17 4.08 9.40 20.30
C PRO A 17 5.44 8.66 20.46
N ARG A 18 5.42 7.35 20.33
CA ARG A 18 6.62 6.52 20.36
C ARG A 18 7.34 6.59 19.00
N LYS A 19 8.66 6.85 19.03
CA LYS A 19 9.50 6.95 17.82
C LYS A 19 10.42 5.75 17.65
N THR A 20 10.36 4.80 18.57
CA THR A 20 11.17 3.58 18.55
C THR A 20 10.35 2.39 18.07
N ILE A 21 10.99 1.51 17.33
CA ILE A 21 10.40 0.26 16.89
C ILE A 21 10.89 -0.84 17.82
N PRO A 22 10.00 -1.56 18.53
CA PRO A 22 10.41 -2.69 19.35
C PRO A 22 10.93 -3.79 18.41
N CYS A 23 12.19 -4.17 18.58
CA CYS A 23 12.80 -5.28 17.85
C CYS A 23 13.10 -6.40 18.87
N VAL A 24 12.33 -7.49 18.78
CA VAL A 24 12.58 -8.67 19.61
C VAL A 24 13.73 -9.44 18.96
N SER A 25 14.86 -9.49 19.64
CA SER A 25 16.04 -10.23 19.21
C SER A 25 16.46 -11.22 20.32
N GLY A 26 17.05 -12.33 19.92
CA GLY A 26 17.70 -13.25 20.87
C GLY A 26 18.99 -12.65 21.48
N PRO A 27 19.58 -13.36 22.44
CA PRO A 27 20.74 -12.86 23.20
C PRO A 27 22.03 -12.78 22.40
N SER A 28 22.18 -13.54 21.30
CA SER A 28 23.41 -13.59 20.50
C SER A 28 23.46 -12.44 19.47
N ASP A 29 24.67 -12.06 19.06
CA ASP A 29 24.84 -11.01 18.06
C ASP A 29 24.35 -11.45 16.65
N ASP A 30 24.41 -12.76 16.35
CA ASP A 30 23.85 -13.32 15.12
C ASP A 30 22.30 -13.20 15.11
N GLU A 31 21.63 -13.51 16.21
CA GLU A 31 20.19 -13.35 16.34
C GLU A 31 19.74 -11.91 16.25
N LYS A 32 20.52 -10.98 16.84
CA LYS A 32 20.28 -9.53 16.69
C LYS A 32 20.43 -9.09 15.24
N GLY A 33 21.51 -9.55 14.57
CA GLY A 33 21.76 -9.24 13.15
C GLY A 33 20.62 -9.71 12.26
N ARG A 34 20.11 -10.93 12.46
CA ARG A 34 18.94 -11.46 11.73
C ARG A 34 17.66 -10.67 12.02
N ALA A 35 17.41 -10.31 13.27
CA ALA A 35 16.24 -9.53 13.65
C ALA A 35 16.25 -8.14 13.00
N TYR A 36 17.40 -7.47 12.99
CA TYR A 36 17.54 -6.18 12.31
C TYR A 36 17.42 -6.30 10.78
N ALA A 37 18.00 -7.32 10.18
CA ALA A 37 17.88 -7.56 8.74
C ALA A 37 16.41 -7.81 8.34
N SER A 38 15.69 -8.61 9.11
CA SER A 38 14.26 -8.84 8.92
C SER A 38 13.44 -7.56 9.06
N LEU A 39 13.71 -6.76 10.09
CA LEU A 39 13.02 -5.49 10.31
C LEU A 39 13.27 -4.50 9.16
N ILE A 40 14.53 -4.34 8.74
CA ILE A 40 14.88 -3.40 7.65
C ILE A 40 14.25 -3.82 6.32
N ASN A 41 14.12 -5.13 6.08
CA ASN A 41 13.54 -5.67 4.85
C ASN A 41 12.02 -5.78 4.90
N SER A 42 11.37 -5.36 5.99
CA SER A 42 9.91 -5.40 6.08
C SER A 42 9.26 -4.32 5.22
N PRO A 43 8.22 -4.68 4.41
CA PRO A 43 7.56 -3.73 3.52
C PRO A 43 6.89 -2.58 4.28
N GLU A 44 6.36 -2.85 5.46
CA GLU A 44 5.72 -1.83 6.28
C GLU A 44 6.72 -0.80 6.82
N LEU A 45 7.96 -1.18 7.12
CA LEU A 45 8.98 -0.22 7.54
C LEU A 45 9.39 0.70 6.37
N ALA A 46 9.52 0.14 5.17
CA ALA A 46 9.79 0.92 3.96
C ALA A 46 8.66 1.93 3.69
N ALA A 47 7.40 1.47 3.73
CA ALA A 47 6.23 2.34 3.57
C ALA A 47 6.16 3.42 4.66
N HIS A 48 6.35 3.06 5.93
CA HIS A 48 6.35 4.01 7.06
C HIS A 48 7.34 5.16 6.85
N ARG A 49 8.57 4.85 6.39
CA ARG A 49 9.59 5.86 6.14
C ARG A 49 9.12 6.90 5.12
N ILE A 50 8.57 6.46 3.99
CA ILE A 50 8.10 7.36 2.94
C ILE A 50 6.87 8.13 3.38
N VAL A 51 5.87 7.46 3.96
CA VAL A 51 4.65 8.11 4.46
C VAL A 51 4.98 9.18 5.48
N GLY A 52 5.87 8.88 6.45
CA GLY A 52 6.30 9.85 7.47
C GLY A 52 7.03 11.05 6.87
N MET A 53 7.91 10.84 5.89
CA MET A 53 8.65 11.93 5.22
C MET A 53 7.75 12.84 4.38
N MET A 54 6.64 12.33 3.85
CA MET A 54 5.71 13.09 3.01
C MET A 54 4.69 13.89 3.82
N GLN A 55 4.64 13.72 5.14
CA GLN A 55 3.74 14.49 6.00
C GLN A 55 4.33 15.86 6.36
N PRO A 56 3.49 16.88 6.57
CA PRO A 56 3.92 18.11 7.21
C PRO A 56 4.57 17.80 8.57
N LYS A 57 5.64 18.53 8.93
CA LYS A 57 6.42 18.26 10.15
C LYS A 57 5.57 18.12 11.41
N VAL A 58 4.56 18.98 11.56
CA VAL A 58 3.64 18.92 12.71
C VAL A 58 2.95 17.58 12.84
N LEU A 59 2.48 16.99 11.72
CA LEU A 59 1.85 15.66 11.72
C LEU A 59 2.89 14.54 11.87
N ALA A 60 4.05 14.67 11.21
CA ALA A 60 5.11 13.67 11.28
C ALA A 60 5.62 13.52 12.74
N ASP A 61 5.69 14.62 13.50
CA ASP A 61 6.12 14.61 14.90
C ASP A 61 5.10 13.91 15.82
N GLU A 62 3.81 13.87 15.45
CA GLU A 62 2.73 13.24 16.23
C GLU A 62 2.48 11.77 15.87
N ILE A 63 3.07 11.24 14.79
CA ILE A 63 2.89 9.83 14.39
C ILE A 63 3.56 8.90 15.40
N ASP A 64 2.79 8.01 16.00
CA ASP A 64 3.29 6.89 16.81
C ASP A 64 3.78 5.77 15.87
N THR A 65 5.08 5.57 15.82
CA THR A 65 5.73 4.65 14.86
C THR A 65 5.24 3.19 14.98
N PRO A 66 5.17 2.57 16.18
CA PRO A 66 4.65 1.21 16.31
C PRO A 66 3.22 1.06 15.83
N THR A 67 2.35 2.03 16.15
CA THR A 67 0.94 2.01 15.69
C THR A 67 0.84 2.12 14.18
N MET A 68 1.63 2.99 13.55
CA MET A 68 1.66 3.12 12.09
C MET A 68 2.10 1.82 11.42
N LEU A 69 3.13 1.15 11.95
CA LEU A 69 3.59 -0.15 11.43
C LEU A 69 2.53 -1.23 11.60
N ALA A 70 1.84 -1.28 12.75
CA ALA A 70 0.74 -2.21 12.97
C ALA A 70 -0.38 -1.98 11.96
N THR A 71 -0.81 -0.74 11.74
CA THR A 71 -1.83 -0.38 10.75
C THR A 71 -1.46 -0.85 9.34
N LEU A 72 -0.20 -0.66 8.92
CA LEU A 72 0.26 -1.11 7.60
C LEU A 72 0.27 -2.64 7.48
N ARG A 73 0.62 -3.36 8.55
CA ARG A 73 0.54 -4.83 8.59
C ARG A 73 -0.91 -5.33 8.51
N ASP A 74 -1.81 -4.70 9.26
CA ASP A 74 -3.22 -5.07 9.28
C ASP A 74 -3.86 -4.87 7.89
N GLN A 75 -3.52 -3.78 7.19
CA GLN A 75 -3.95 -3.55 5.82
C GLN A 75 -3.43 -4.63 4.85
N ALA A 76 -2.16 -5.01 4.97
CA ALA A 76 -1.58 -6.08 4.16
C ALA A 76 -2.24 -7.44 4.45
N ALA A 77 -2.50 -7.75 5.73
CA ALA A 77 -3.17 -8.97 6.15
C ALA A 77 -4.63 -9.03 5.66
N ALA A 78 -5.36 -7.91 5.69
CA ALA A 78 -6.71 -7.80 5.15
C ALA A 78 -6.73 -8.18 3.65
N VAL A 79 -5.82 -7.61 2.86
CA VAL A 79 -5.70 -7.94 1.42
C VAL A 79 -5.36 -9.42 1.20
N GLN A 80 -4.45 -9.99 1.99
CA GLN A 80 -4.12 -11.42 1.93
C GLN A 80 -5.32 -12.30 2.31
N GLY A 81 -6.17 -11.82 3.20
CA GLY A 81 -7.45 -12.46 3.57
C GLY A 81 -8.58 -12.25 2.57
N GLY A 82 -8.35 -11.51 1.48
CA GLY A 82 -9.37 -11.20 0.46
C GLY A 82 -10.23 -9.97 0.78
N ASP A 83 -9.98 -9.26 1.88
CA ASP A 83 -10.65 -7.98 2.18
C ASP A 83 -9.95 -6.83 1.45
N LEU A 84 -10.63 -6.30 0.44
CA LEU A 84 -10.15 -5.22 -0.41
C LEU A 84 -10.80 -3.87 -0.07
N ALA A 85 -11.61 -3.78 0.99
CA ALA A 85 -12.39 -2.58 1.32
C ALA A 85 -11.51 -1.32 1.44
N HIS A 86 -10.34 -1.42 2.08
CA HIS A 86 -9.40 -0.32 2.19
C HIS A 86 -8.81 0.09 0.82
N ALA A 87 -8.43 -0.89 -0.02
CA ALA A 87 -7.90 -0.62 -1.36
C ALA A 87 -8.95 0.02 -2.27
N GLU A 88 -10.21 -0.44 -2.21
CA GLU A 88 -11.34 0.15 -2.92
C GLU A 88 -11.59 1.60 -2.48
N ALA A 89 -11.58 1.86 -1.17
CA ALA A 89 -11.73 3.20 -0.61
C ALA A 89 -10.58 4.12 -1.05
N MET A 90 -9.34 3.62 -1.08
CA MET A 90 -8.19 4.37 -1.56
C MET A 90 -8.33 4.73 -3.05
N LEU A 91 -8.73 3.78 -3.90
CA LEU A 91 -8.90 4.01 -5.33
C LEU A 91 -9.97 5.05 -5.63
N ILE A 92 -11.16 4.96 -5.00
CA ILE A 92 -12.23 5.94 -5.25
C ILE A 92 -11.85 7.34 -4.76
N ASN A 93 -11.17 7.46 -3.62
CA ASN A 93 -10.69 8.74 -3.11
C ASN A 93 -9.58 9.32 -4.00
N GLN A 94 -8.69 8.48 -4.52
CA GLN A 94 -7.67 8.89 -5.49
C GLN A 94 -8.28 9.39 -6.80
N ALA A 95 -9.30 8.70 -7.34
CA ALA A 95 -10.01 9.15 -8.52
C ALA A 95 -10.68 10.51 -8.30
N SER A 96 -11.30 10.72 -7.13
CA SER A 96 -11.90 12.00 -6.76
C SER A 96 -10.89 13.14 -6.70
N ALA A 97 -9.71 12.89 -6.11
CA ALA A 97 -8.60 13.85 -6.06
C ALA A 97 -8.08 14.19 -7.47
N LEU A 98 -7.89 13.18 -8.33
CA LEU A 98 -7.45 13.36 -9.72
C LEU A 98 -8.48 14.15 -10.53
N GLN A 99 -9.78 13.92 -10.32
CA GLN A 99 -10.85 14.69 -10.94
C GLN A 99 -10.78 16.17 -10.52
N ALA A 100 -10.55 16.46 -9.23
CA ALA A 100 -10.39 17.84 -8.75
C ALA A 100 -9.15 18.52 -9.37
N VAL A 101 -8.04 17.79 -9.49
CA VAL A 101 -6.82 18.27 -10.16
C VAL A 101 -7.09 18.57 -11.64
N PHE A 102 -7.80 17.69 -12.35
CA PHE A 102 -8.20 17.91 -13.74
C PHE A 102 -9.00 19.22 -13.91
N VAL A 103 -10.06 19.38 -13.11
CA VAL A 103 -10.91 20.60 -13.16
C VAL A 103 -10.05 21.84 -12.91
N ARG A 104 -9.27 21.85 -11.82
CA ARG A 104 -8.45 23.00 -11.45
C ARG A 104 -7.40 23.37 -12.51
N LEU A 105 -6.75 22.39 -13.11
CA LEU A 105 -5.76 22.64 -14.16
C LEU A 105 -6.41 23.09 -15.48
N SER A 106 -7.62 22.59 -15.79
CA SER A 106 -8.39 23.02 -16.96
C SER A 106 -8.82 24.49 -16.83
N GLU A 107 -9.36 24.88 -15.68
CA GLU A 107 -9.68 26.28 -15.38
C GLU A 107 -8.44 27.17 -15.53
N ARG A 108 -7.31 26.74 -14.93
CA ARG A 108 -6.05 27.46 -15.00
C ARG A 108 -5.53 27.59 -16.43
N ALA A 109 -5.73 26.58 -17.28
CA ALA A 109 -5.39 26.64 -18.69
C ALA A 109 -6.22 27.72 -19.41
N MET A 110 -7.53 27.77 -19.19
CA MET A 110 -8.42 28.73 -19.85
C MET A 110 -8.19 30.17 -19.42
N GLU A 111 -7.58 30.41 -18.27
CA GLU A 111 -7.17 31.72 -17.79
C GLU A 111 -5.90 32.26 -18.51
N GLN A 112 -5.17 31.41 -19.24
CA GLN A 112 -3.90 31.79 -19.85
C GLN A 112 -4.10 32.47 -21.20
N THR A 113 -3.42 33.59 -21.40
CA THR A 113 -3.32 34.28 -22.70
C THR A 113 -2.09 33.83 -23.50
N HIS A 114 -1.10 33.24 -22.84
CA HIS A 114 0.14 32.77 -23.46
C HIS A 114 0.02 31.26 -23.78
N MET A 115 0.03 30.93 -25.08
CA MET A 115 -0.21 29.56 -25.57
C MET A 115 0.64 28.46 -24.89
N PRO A 116 1.97 28.61 -24.69
CA PRO A 116 2.77 27.61 -24.02
C PRO A 116 2.31 27.29 -22.59
N ASN A 117 1.80 28.28 -21.86
CA ASN A 117 1.25 28.09 -20.52
C ASN A 117 -0.09 27.36 -20.59
N LEU A 118 -0.98 27.78 -21.52
CA LEU A 118 -2.25 27.07 -21.77
C LEU A 118 -2.01 25.61 -22.10
N GLU A 119 -1.13 25.30 -23.05
CA GLU A 119 -0.77 23.95 -23.42
C GLU A 119 -0.16 23.16 -22.24
N GLY A 120 0.69 23.80 -21.45
CA GLY A 120 1.31 23.19 -20.27
C GLY A 120 0.28 22.75 -19.25
N PHE A 121 -0.64 23.63 -18.85
CA PHE A 121 -1.70 23.31 -17.90
C PHE A 121 -2.69 22.31 -18.48
N MET A 122 -3.10 22.44 -19.75
CA MET A 122 -4.01 21.51 -20.40
C MET A 122 -3.41 20.10 -20.47
N ARG A 123 -2.13 19.97 -20.79
CA ARG A 123 -1.42 18.67 -20.80
C ARG A 123 -1.41 18.01 -19.43
N MET A 124 -1.19 18.78 -18.36
CA MET A 124 -1.27 18.25 -16.99
C MET A 124 -2.70 17.85 -16.62
N ALA A 125 -3.69 18.65 -17.02
CA ALA A 125 -5.11 18.30 -16.82
C ALA A 125 -5.47 16.98 -17.49
N LEU A 126 -5.13 16.80 -18.76
CA LEU A 126 -5.42 15.56 -19.50
C LEU A 126 -4.68 14.34 -18.93
N ARG A 127 -3.47 14.54 -18.36
CA ARG A 127 -2.79 13.47 -17.61
C ARG A 127 -3.55 13.09 -16.36
N ALA A 128 -4.04 14.06 -15.58
CA ALA A 128 -4.85 13.78 -14.39
C ALA A 128 -6.14 13.03 -14.77
N GLN A 129 -6.83 13.42 -15.86
CA GLN A 129 -8.00 12.74 -16.38
C GLN A 129 -7.67 11.28 -16.78
N SER A 130 -6.57 11.06 -17.49
CA SER A 130 -6.13 9.72 -17.90
C SER A 130 -5.85 8.82 -16.69
N GLN A 131 -5.20 9.35 -15.65
CA GLN A 131 -4.95 8.61 -14.42
C GLN A 131 -6.25 8.34 -13.65
N CYS A 132 -7.17 9.31 -13.59
CA CYS A 132 -8.49 9.14 -12.98
C CYS A 132 -9.24 7.96 -13.65
N ARG A 133 -9.27 7.93 -14.99
CA ARG A 133 -9.88 6.82 -15.74
C ARG A 133 -9.22 5.49 -15.40
N ALA A 134 -7.89 5.39 -15.45
CA ALA A 134 -7.16 4.16 -15.13
C ALA A 134 -7.43 3.68 -13.69
N THR A 135 -7.54 4.60 -12.73
CA THR A 135 -7.89 4.28 -11.33
C THR A 135 -9.31 3.68 -11.25
N LEU A 136 -10.28 4.26 -11.95
CA LEU A 136 -11.66 3.75 -12.00
C LEU A 136 -11.75 2.41 -12.73
N GLU A 137 -10.99 2.19 -13.81
CA GLU A 137 -10.89 0.91 -14.51
C GLU A 137 -10.33 -0.18 -13.60
N THR A 138 -9.30 0.14 -12.80
CA THR A 138 -8.75 -0.76 -11.78
C THR A 138 -9.80 -1.12 -10.73
N LEU A 139 -10.54 -0.12 -10.21
CA LEU A 139 -11.61 -0.35 -9.25
C LEU A 139 -12.73 -1.23 -9.85
N ALA A 140 -13.12 -0.98 -11.08
CA ALA A 140 -14.12 -1.79 -11.78
C ALA A 140 -13.66 -3.25 -11.94
N THR A 141 -12.39 -3.48 -12.25
CA THR A 141 -11.80 -4.83 -12.36
C THR A 141 -11.78 -5.56 -11.01
N ILE A 142 -11.50 -4.85 -9.91
CA ILE A 142 -11.55 -5.42 -8.56
C ILE A 142 -12.99 -5.83 -8.21
N LYS A 143 -13.97 -4.98 -8.53
CA LYS A 143 -15.40 -5.25 -8.24
C LYS A 143 -16.00 -6.34 -9.13
N ASN A 144 -15.55 -6.43 -10.37
CA ASN A 144 -16.06 -7.36 -11.36
C ASN A 144 -14.89 -8.02 -12.11
N PRO A 145 -14.19 -8.98 -11.49
CA PRO A 145 -13.08 -9.66 -12.14
C PRO A 145 -13.56 -10.36 -13.41
N PRO A 146 -12.80 -10.29 -14.53
CA PRO A 146 -13.19 -10.90 -15.79
C PRO A 146 -13.31 -12.41 -15.63
N ILE A 147 -14.46 -12.97 -16.04
CA ILE A 147 -14.68 -14.41 -16.07
C ILE A 147 -13.99 -14.95 -17.32
N VAL A 148 -12.89 -15.69 -17.14
CA VAL A 148 -12.23 -16.38 -18.26
C VAL A 148 -12.93 -17.70 -18.51
N TYR A 149 -13.74 -17.77 -19.57
CA TYR A 149 -14.25 -19.04 -20.08
C TYR A 149 -13.13 -19.72 -20.87
N ALA A 150 -12.41 -20.64 -20.23
CA ALA A 150 -11.55 -21.55 -20.97
C ALA A 150 -12.44 -22.53 -21.76
N ARG A 151 -12.36 -22.50 -23.07
CA ARG A 151 -13.11 -23.42 -23.95
C ARG A 151 -12.75 -24.90 -23.75
N GLN A 152 -11.59 -25.17 -23.12
CA GLN A 152 -11.13 -26.46 -22.60
C GLN A 152 -10.29 -26.26 -21.37
N ALA A 153 -10.81 -26.61 -20.19
CA ALA A 153 -10.00 -26.85 -19.01
C ALA A 153 -9.80 -28.37 -18.90
N ASN A 154 -8.66 -28.86 -19.34
CA ASN A 154 -8.27 -30.25 -19.05
C ASN A 154 -7.75 -30.30 -17.61
N VAL A 155 -8.64 -30.49 -16.66
CA VAL A 155 -8.30 -30.76 -15.26
C VAL A 155 -8.27 -32.28 -15.06
N THR A 156 -7.07 -32.87 -15.12
CA THR A 156 -6.90 -34.28 -14.75
C THR A 156 -5.92 -34.41 -13.59
N THR A 157 -6.26 -35.26 -12.64
CA THR A 157 -5.41 -35.62 -11.50
C THR A 157 -4.50 -36.84 -11.80
N GLY A 158 -4.36 -37.22 -13.10
CA GLY A 158 -3.58 -38.37 -13.55
C GLY A 158 -2.85 -38.12 -14.89
N PRO A 159 -2.05 -39.07 -15.37
CA PRO A 159 -1.32 -38.94 -16.63
C PRO A 159 -2.29 -38.74 -17.80
N GLN A 160 -2.11 -37.65 -18.55
CA GLN A 160 -2.97 -37.26 -19.66
C GLN A 160 -2.29 -37.52 -20.98
N GLN A 161 -2.94 -38.26 -21.88
CA GLN A 161 -2.55 -38.38 -23.27
C GLN A 161 -3.28 -37.31 -24.10
N ILE A 162 -2.54 -36.36 -24.65
CA ILE A 162 -3.06 -35.34 -25.57
C ILE A 162 -3.07 -35.94 -26.97
N ASN A 163 -4.23 -36.22 -27.48
CA ASN A 163 -4.39 -36.64 -28.88
C ASN A 163 -4.78 -35.42 -29.72
N ASN A 164 -3.80 -34.81 -30.35
CA ASN A 164 -4.05 -33.78 -31.38
C ASN A 164 -4.44 -34.47 -32.69
N GLY A 165 -5.72 -34.78 -32.86
CA GLY A 165 -6.23 -35.29 -34.11
C GLY A 165 -5.90 -34.35 -35.24
N THR A 166 -5.20 -34.83 -36.27
CA THR A 166 -5.06 -34.18 -37.56
C THR A 166 -6.44 -34.15 -38.22
N ALA A 167 -6.94 -32.96 -38.54
CA ALA A 167 -8.09 -32.83 -39.41
C ALA A 167 -7.65 -33.29 -40.83
N ASP A 168 -8.18 -34.40 -41.28
CA ASP A 168 -8.07 -34.80 -42.68
C ASP A 168 -8.83 -33.79 -43.54
N LEU A 169 -8.15 -33.31 -44.61
CA LEU A 169 -8.66 -32.43 -45.65
C LEU A 169 -9.68 -33.13 -46.52
#